data_6f6d90c25255f7d00d82382d46676897
#
_entry.id   6f6d90c25255f7d00d82382d46676897
#
_cell.length_a   1.000
_cell.length_b   1.000
_cell.length_c   1.000
_cell.angle_alpha   90.00
_cell.angle_beta   90.00
_cell.angle_gamma   90.00
#
_symmetry.space_group_name_H-M   'P 1'
#
loop_
_entity.id
_entity.type
_entity.pdbx_description
1 polymer ?
#
loop_
_entity_poly.entity_id
_entity_poly.type
_entity_poly.pdbx_seq_one_letter_code
_entity_poly.pdbx_strand_id
1 'polypeptide(L)'
;GFPGSICASVNDVIVHGIPDQETVLAEGDLVSIDCGATLDGWVGDSAWSFAVGKLDPDVEALNKATEWVLMEGMQAMVPGNLLTDVSHALEQATRRAEDKFGVELFIVDGYGGHGIGRTMHEDPYLANEGRPGRGPLIQEGSVLAIEPMLTLGTEDSAVLEDDWTVVTLDGSFAAHWEHTVAATADGPRILTRRY
;
A
#
# COMPACT_ATOMS: atom_id res chain seq x y z
N GLY A 1 6.78 -8.65 18.15
CA GLY A 1 6.78 -8.53 16.68
C GLY A 1 5.54 -9.20 16.09
N PHE A 2 5.29 -9.00 14.80
CA PHE A 2 4.16 -9.62 14.10
C PHE A 2 4.21 -11.16 14.20
N PRO A 3 3.09 -11.85 14.49
CA PRO A 3 3.11 -13.29 14.79
C PRO A 3 3.15 -14.21 13.55
N GLY A 4 3.08 -13.66 12.33
CA GLY A 4 3.11 -14.40 11.07
C GLY A 4 4.36 -14.15 10.24
N SER A 5 4.55 -14.94 9.17
CA SER A 5 5.60 -14.72 8.17
C SER A 5 5.16 -13.79 7.04
N ILE A 6 3.86 -13.59 6.91
CA ILE A 6 3.19 -12.67 5.98
C ILE A 6 1.99 -12.08 6.70
N CYS A 7 1.50 -10.91 6.26
CA CYS A 7 0.13 -10.52 6.55
C CYS A 7 -0.80 -11.09 5.47
N ALA A 8 -2.00 -11.52 5.86
CA ALA A 8 -3.05 -11.98 4.95
C ALA A 8 -4.35 -11.24 5.29
N SER A 9 -4.60 -10.16 4.59
CA SER A 9 -5.69 -9.24 4.85
C SER A 9 -6.82 -9.50 3.86
N VAL A 10 -7.99 -9.95 4.35
CA VAL A 10 -9.11 -10.42 3.52
C VAL A 10 -10.25 -9.41 3.58
N ASN A 11 -10.76 -9.01 2.42
CA ASN A 11 -11.95 -8.18 2.22
C ASN A 11 -11.89 -6.81 2.93
N ASP A 12 -12.52 -6.67 4.10
CA ASP A 12 -12.57 -5.47 4.92
C ASP A 12 -11.33 -5.28 5.82
N VAL A 13 -10.45 -6.28 5.86
CA VAL A 13 -9.14 -6.16 6.51
C VAL A 13 -8.23 -5.35 5.59
N ILE A 14 -7.79 -4.17 6.06
CA ILE A 14 -6.94 -3.25 5.30
C ILE A 14 -5.51 -3.78 5.25
N VAL A 15 -4.91 -3.97 6.43
CA VAL A 15 -3.52 -4.43 6.61
C VAL A 15 -3.38 -5.27 7.89
N HIS A 16 -2.24 -5.92 8.02
CA HIS A 16 -1.80 -6.66 9.21
C HIS A 16 -2.72 -7.82 9.62
N GLY A 17 -3.53 -8.34 8.71
CA GLY A 17 -4.31 -9.55 8.98
C GLY A 17 -3.39 -10.72 9.36
N ILE A 18 -3.62 -11.33 10.54
CA ILE A 18 -2.82 -12.45 11.01
C ILE A 18 -3.31 -13.72 10.32
N PRO A 19 -2.46 -14.45 9.56
CA PRO A 19 -2.87 -15.71 8.94
C PRO A 19 -3.26 -16.75 10.00
N ASP A 20 -4.41 -17.37 9.83
CA ASP A 20 -4.91 -18.43 10.69
C ASP A 20 -5.48 -19.61 9.88
N GLN A 21 -5.88 -20.70 10.55
CA GLN A 21 -6.43 -21.90 9.90
C GLN A 21 -7.97 -21.86 9.78
N GLU A 22 -8.62 -20.89 10.40
CA GLU A 22 -10.08 -20.76 10.43
C GLU A 22 -10.57 -19.89 9.26
N THR A 23 -9.74 -18.94 8.81
CA THR A 23 -10.01 -18.08 7.67
C THR A 23 -9.76 -18.83 6.36
N VAL A 24 -10.83 -19.38 5.80
CA VAL A 24 -10.80 -20.10 4.53
C VAL A 24 -11.26 -19.20 3.41
N LEU A 25 -10.37 -18.93 2.46
CA LEU A 25 -10.67 -18.09 1.29
C LEU A 25 -11.78 -18.72 0.43
N ALA A 26 -12.72 -17.90 0.00
CA ALA A 26 -13.87 -18.27 -0.84
C ALA A 26 -13.86 -17.49 -2.17
N GLU A 27 -14.59 -17.98 -3.16
CA GLU A 27 -14.80 -17.25 -4.41
C GLU A 27 -15.46 -15.89 -4.13
N GLY A 28 -14.90 -14.83 -4.66
CA GLY A 28 -15.33 -13.46 -4.44
C GLY A 28 -14.48 -12.68 -3.41
N ASP A 29 -13.60 -13.36 -2.68
CA ASP A 29 -12.69 -12.69 -1.75
C ASP A 29 -11.58 -11.94 -2.48
N LEU A 30 -11.22 -10.77 -1.95
CA LEU A 30 -9.99 -10.05 -2.24
C LEU A 30 -9.04 -10.26 -1.07
N VAL A 31 -7.82 -10.76 -1.34
CA VAL A 31 -6.81 -10.97 -0.30
C VAL A 31 -5.55 -10.19 -0.61
N SER A 32 -5.15 -9.30 0.30
CA SER A 32 -3.88 -8.58 0.25
C SER A 32 -2.84 -9.37 1.05
N ILE A 33 -1.79 -9.80 0.35
CA ILE A 33 -0.65 -10.50 0.95
C ILE A 33 0.52 -9.51 1.01
N ASP A 34 1.00 -9.28 2.22
CA ASP A 34 2.13 -8.41 2.50
C ASP A 34 3.27 -9.24 3.09
N CYS A 35 4.47 -9.04 2.54
CA CYS A 35 5.63 -9.85 2.87
C CYS A 35 6.92 -9.02 2.90
N GLY A 36 7.46 -8.87 4.09
CA GLY A 36 8.80 -8.34 4.30
C GLY A 36 9.85 -9.43 4.42
N ALA A 37 10.99 -9.24 3.77
CA ALA A 37 12.10 -10.20 3.81
C ALA A 37 13.44 -9.51 4.06
N THR A 38 14.29 -10.15 4.87
CA THR A 38 15.65 -9.68 5.15
C THR A 38 16.68 -10.60 4.50
N LEU A 39 17.56 -10.02 3.69
CA LEU A 39 18.69 -10.72 3.09
C LEU A 39 19.98 -9.91 3.31
N ASP A 40 20.99 -10.55 3.89
CA ASP A 40 22.30 -9.94 4.19
C ASP A 40 22.20 -8.61 4.97
N GLY A 41 21.18 -8.51 5.84
CA GLY A 41 20.91 -7.34 6.67
C GLY A 41 20.27 -6.17 5.92
N TRP A 42 19.69 -6.40 4.74
CA TRP A 42 18.83 -5.46 4.03
C TRP A 42 17.40 -5.99 3.97
N VAL A 43 16.45 -5.10 4.11
CA VAL A 43 15.03 -5.42 4.10
C VAL A 43 14.40 -4.95 2.78
N GLY A 44 13.53 -5.77 2.24
CA GLY A 44 12.60 -5.42 1.16
C GLY A 44 11.20 -5.76 1.60
N ASP A 45 10.24 -4.93 1.24
CA ASP A 45 8.83 -5.03 1.59
C ASP A 45 7.94 -4.88 0.38
N SER A 46 6.84 -5.66 0.32
CA SER A 46 5.89 -5.57 -0.78
C SER A 46 4.56 -6.22 -0.44
N ALA A 47 3.48 -5.58 -0.87
CA ALA A 47 2.14 -6.11 -0.77
C ALA A 47 1.44 -6.18 -2.14
N TRP A 48 0.63 -7.22 -2.31
CA TRP A 48 -0.14 -7.48 -3.51
C TRP A 48 -1.52 -7.98 -3.15
N SER A 49 -2.57 -7.44 -3.80
CA SER A 49 -3.94 -7.91 -3.63
C SER A 49 -4.33 -8.89 -4.75
N PHE A 50 -4.88 -10.02 -4.37
CA PHE A 50 -5.24 -11.12 -5.26
C PHE A 50 -6.73 -11.41 -5.19
N ALA A 51 -7.35 -11.62 -6.35
CA ALA A 51 -8.71 -12.12 -6.46
C ALA A 51 -8.76 -13.62 -6.20
N VAL A 52 -9.71 -14.06 -5.39
CA VAL A 52 -10.06 -15.48 -5.26
C VAL A 52 -11.27 -15.76 -6.15
N GLY A 53 -11.01 -16.37 -7.31
CA GLY A 53 -12.04 -16.56 -8.32
C GLY A 53 -12.50 -15.25 -8.96
N LYS A 54 -13.80 -15.04 -9.07
CA LYS A 54 -14.40 -13.86 -9.69
C LYS A 54 -14.86 -12.85 -8.64
N LEU A 55 -14.32 -11.65 -8.69
CA LEU A 55 -14.75 -10.52 -7.84
C LEU A 55 -16.03 -9.87 -8.37
N ASP A 56 -16.73 -9.19 -7.47
CA ASP A 56 -17.71 -8.19 -7.86
C ASP A 56 -17.02 -7.04 -8.64
N PRO A 57 -17.71 -6.41 -9.62
CA PRO A 57 -17.10 -5.38 -10.47
C PRO A 57 -16.44 -4.23 -9.73
N ASP A 58 -17.06 -3.76 -8.63
CA ASP A 58 -16.52 -2.64 -7.85
C ASP A 58 -15.26 -3.05 -7.07
N VAL A 59 -15.22 -4.29 -6.56
CA VAL A 59 -14.04 -4.85 -5.88
C VAL A 59 -12.90 -5.10 -6.87
N GLU A 60 -13.22 -5.57 -8.09
CA GLU A 60 -12.23 -5.69 -9.16
C GLU A 60 -11.68 -4.32 -9.58
N ALA A 61 -12.54 -3.30 -9.62
CA ALA A 61 -12.15 -1.92 -9.92
C ALA A 61 -11.26 -1.35 -8.80
N LEU A 62 -11.61 -1.55 -7.52
CA LEU A 62 -10.78 -1.18 -6.37
C LEU A 62 -9.38 -1.79 -6.47
N ASN A 63 -9.27 -3.09 -6.69
CA ASN A 63 -7.98 -3.79 -6.78
C ASN A 63 -7.10 -3.21 -7.89
N LYS A 64 -7.65 -3.07 -9.10
CA LYS A 64 -6.92 -2.50 -10.25
C LYS A 64 -6.57 -1.02 -10.05
N ALA A 65 -7.46 -0.26 -9.40
CA ALA A 65 -7.23 1.14 -9.10
C ALA A 65 -6.07 1.32 -8.12
N THR A 66 -6.02 0.51 -7.05
CA THR A 66 -4.96 0.59 -6.04
C THR A 66 -3.59 0.25 -6.64
N GLU A 67 -3.49 -0.82 -7.46
CA GLU A 67 -2.28 -1.12 -8.22
C GLU A 67 -1.85 0.05 -9.11
N TRP A 68 -2.81 0.60 -9.85
CA TRP A 68 -2.54 1.73 -10.76
C TRP A 68 -2.10 2.98 -9.99
N VAL A 69 -2.71 3.27 -8.84
CA VAL A 69 -2.33 4.40 -7.97
C VAL A 69 -0.90 4.26 -7.48
N LEU A 70 -0.49 3.07 -7.05
CA LEU A 70 0.90 2.79 -6.69
C LEU A 70 1.85 3.10 -7.86
N MET A 71 1.55 2.57 -9.05
CA MET A 71 2.41 2.71 -10.24
C MET A 71 2.53 4.16 -10.73
N GLU A 72 1.45 4.95 -10.62
CA GLU A 72 1.45 6.37 -10.97
C GLU A 72 2.12 7.23 -9.88
N GLY A 73 1.76 7.00 -8.61
CA GLY A 73 2.26 7.80 -7.49
C GLY A 73 3.76 7.68 -7.30
N MET A 74 4.31 6.47 -7.45
CA MET A 74 5.75 6.25 -7.32
C MET A 74 6.60 6.98 -8.38
N GLN A 75 6.00 7.47 -9.49
CA GLN A 75 6.75 8.26 -10.48
C GLN A 75 7.30 9.57 -9.89
N ALA A 76 6.74 10.04 -8.78
CA ALA A 76 7.27 11.20 -8.06
C ALA A 76 8.50 10.87 -7.18
N MET A 77 8.87 9.57 -7.03
CA MET A 77 10.05 9.14 -6.28
C MET A 77 11.34 9.37 -7.08
N VAL A 78 11.69 10.64 -7.29
CA VAL A 78 12.86 11.06 -8.08
C VAL A 78 13.72 12.04 -7.28
N PRO A 79 15.05 12.03 -7.50
CA PRO A 79 15.94 13.00 -6.85
C PRO A 79 15.54 14.44 -7.16
N GLY A 80 15.51 15.28 -6.12
CA GLY A 80 15.14 16.69 -6.23
C GLY A 80 13.70 17.00 -5.81
N ASN A 81 12.80 16.03 -5.80
CA ASN A 81 11.48 16.16 -5.20
C ASN A 81 11.56 16.12 -3.66
N LEU A 82 10.54 16.64 -3.01
CA LEU A 82 10.34 16.51 -1.56
C LEU A 82 9.42 15.33 -1.26
N LEU A 83 9.50 14.79 -0.05
CA LEU A 83 8.74 13.61 0.36
C LEU A 83 7.24 13.71 0.03
N THR A 84 6.61 14.85 0.36
CA THR A 84 5.18 15.03 0.13
C THR A 84 4.79 15.27 -1.34
N ASP A 85 5.75 15.37 -2.25
CA ASP A 85 5.45 15.33 -3.70
C ASP A 85 5.00 13.91 -4.10
N VAL A 86 5.52 12.87 -3.42
CA VAL A 86 5.05 11.48 -3.59
C VAL A 86 3.65 11.32 -2.99
N SER A 87 3.41 11.82 -1.76
CA SER A 87 2.08 11.80 -1.14
C SER A 87 1.03 12.46 -2.04
N HIS A 88 1.34 13.65 -2.55
CA HIS A 88 0.45 14.38 -3.47
C HIS A 88 0.21 13.61 -4.78
N ALA A 89 1.24 12.97 -5.32
CA ALA A 89 1.12 12.19 -6.55
C ALA A 89 0.19 10.98 -6.35
N LEU A 90 0.27 10.29 -5.19
CA LEU A 90 -0.64 9.21 -4.80
C LEU A 90 -2.09 9.69 -4.69
N GLU A 91 -2.32 10.79 -3.96
CA GLU A 91 -3.64 11.41 -3.84
C GLU A 91 -4.24 11.79 -5.20
N GLN A 92 -3.46 12.46 -6.05
CA GLN A 92 -3.92 12.83 -7.40
C GLN A 92 -4.14 11.61 -8.29
N ALA A 93 -3.34 10.55 -8.14
CA ALA A 93 -3.57 9.29 -8.82
C ALA A 93 -4.88 8.64 -8.34
N THR A 94 -5.18 8.64 -7.04
CA THR A 94 -6.45 8.12 -6.51
C THR A 94 -7.65 8.84 -7.13
N ARG A 95 -7.65 10.16 -7.18
CA ARG A 95 -8.75 10.94 -7.81
C ARG A 95 -8.90 10.65 -9.30
N ARG A 96 -7.81 10.44 -10.04
CA ARG A 96 -7.88 10.02 -11.44
C ARG A 96 -8.31 8.57 -11.62
N ALA A 97 -8.00 7.70 -10.65
CA ALA A 97 -8.43 6.31 -10.66
C ALA A 97 -9.93 6.16 -10.52
N GLU A 98 -10.61 7.01 -9.73
CA GLU A 98 -12.06 7.04 -9.62
C GLU A 98 -12.72 7.21 -11.00
N ASP A 99 -12.29 8.19 -11.77
CA ASP A 99 -12.81 8.41 -13.13
C ASP A 99 -12.45 7.26 -14.10
N LYS A 100 -11.21 6.72 -13.97
CA LYS A 100 -10.68 5.71 -14.87
C LYS A 100 -11.35 4.35 -14.70
N PHE A 101 -11.62 3.95 -13.46
CA PHE A 101 -12.17 2.64 -13.11
C PHE A 101 -13.66 2.68 -12.78
N GLY A 102 -14.25 3.89 -12.66
CA GLY A 102 -15.69 4.09 -12.42
C GLY A 102 -16.13 3.71 -11.00
N VAL A 103 -15.25 3.91 -10.01
CA VAL A 103 -15.47 3.54 -8.61
C VAL A 103 -15.08 4.69 -7.69
N GLU A 104 -15.84 4.94 -6.63
CA GLU A 104 -15.46 5.89 -5.58
C GLU A 104 -14.43 5.24 -4.65
N LEU A 105 -13.38 5.99 -4.30
CA LEU A 105 -12.23 5.48 -3.55
C LEU A 105 -11.91 6.38 -2.36
N PHE A 106 -11.63 5.75 -1.23
CA PHE A 106 -11.23 6.43 0.00
C PHE A 106 -9.79 6.03 0.34
N ILE A 107 -8.96 7.03 0.66
CA ILE A 107 -7.58 6.81 1.14
C ILE A 107 -7.67 6.57 2.65
N VAL A 108 -7.15 5.45 3.12
CA VAL A 108 -7.18 5.10 4.55
C VAL A 108 -6.40 6.12 5.37
N ASP A 109 -7.04 6.74 6.37
CA ASP A 109 -6.39 7.72 7.25
C ASP A 109 -5.45 7.05 8.25
N GLY A 110 -4.34 7.73 8.56
CA GLY A 110 -3.37 7.31 9.56
C GLY A 110 -2.40 6.20 9.14
N TYR A 111 -2.53 5.64 7.94
CA TYR A 111 -1.64 4.64 7.38
C TYR A 111 -0.91 5.15 6.14
N GLY A 112 0.28 4.60 5.88
CA GLY A 112 1.10 5.02 4.76
C GLY A 112 2.47 4.37 4.75
N GLY A 113 3.27 4.71 3.75
CA GLY A 113 4.59 4.17 3.52
C GLY A 113 5.66 4.71 4.48
N HIS A 114 6.86 4.22 4.31
CA HIS A 114 7.96 4.50 5.23
C HIS A 114 9.34 4.37 4.56
N GLY A 115 10.37 4.91 5.21
CA GLY A 115 11.74 4.56 4.89
C GLY A 115 12.00 3.07 5.16
N ILE A 116 12.87 2.48 4.35
CA ILE A 116 13.22 1.06 4.48
C ILE A 116 14.69 0.86 4.10
N GLY A 117 15.37 -0.04 4.82
CA GLY A 117 16.79 -0.29 4.57
C GLY A 117 17.37 -1.37 5.45
N ARG A 118 17.99 -1.02 6.57
CA ARG A 118 18.51 -1.98 7.55
C ARG A 118 17.45 -2.49 8.51
N THR A 119 16.37 -1.72 8.67
CA THR A 119 15.18 -2.13 9.40
C THR A 119 13.96 -2.01 8.48
N MET A 120 12.87 -2.69 8.85
CA MET A 120 11.61 -2.69 8.10
C MET A 120 11.06 -1.27 8.02
N HIS A 121 10.86 -0.64 9.17
CA HIS A 121 10.32 0.70 9.28
C HIS A 121 11.42 1.67 9.72
N GLU A 122 11.77 2.59 8.83
CA GLU A 122 12.70 3.69 9.06
C GLU A 122 11.98 5.03 8.78
N ASP A 123 12.49 6.12 9.31
CA ASP A 123 12.08 7.45 8.86
C ASP A 123 12.46 7.67 7.38
N PRO A 124 11.67 8.46 6.64
CA PRO A 124 10.48 9.19 7.04
C PRO A 124 9.19 8.38 6.87
N TYR A 125 8.13 8.74 7.60
CA TYR A 125 6.76 8.32 7.29
C TYR A 125 6.28 9.01 6.00
N LEU A 126 5.65 8.26 5.08
CA LEU A 126 5.10 8.74 3.81
C LEU A 126 3.58 8.59 3.83
N ALA A 127 2.85 9.68 4.02
CA ALA A 127 1.40 9.66 3.89
C ALA A 127 0.96 9.39 2.43
N ASN A 128 -0.19 8.74 2.25
CA ASN A 128 -0.77 8.47 0.93
C ASN A 128 -1.52 9.66 0.32
N GLU A 129 -1.62 10.76 1.05
CA GLU A 129 -2.17 12.03 0.59
C GLU A 129 -1.44 13.22 1.22
N GLY A 130 -1.60 14.42 0.66
CA GLY A 130 -1.07 15.63 1.25
C GLY A 130 -0.69 16.74 0.27
N ARG A 131 -0.33 17.89 0.85
CA ARG A 131 0.12 19.05 0.07
C ARG A 131 1.57 18.85 -0.39
N PRO A 132 1.88 19.12 -1.67
CA PRO A 132 3.24 18.94 -2.20
C PRO A 132 4.23 19.96 -1.59
N GLY A 133 5.51 19.71 -1.81
CA GLY A 133 6.58 20.65 -1.51
C GLY A 133 7.01 20.72 -0.05
N ARG A 134 6.90 19.60 0.70
CA ARG A 134 7.26 19.51 2.12
C ARG A 134 8.05 18.25 2.44
N GLY A 135 8.62 18.23 3.65
CA GLY A 135 9.39 17.08 4.16
C GLY A 135 10.83 17.03 3.64
N PRO A 136 11.54 15.94 3.88
CA PRO A 136 12.92 15.77 3.46
C PRO A 136 13.03 15.71 1.92
N LEU A 137 14.20 16.16 1.43
CA LEU A 137 14.57 16.06 0.03
C LEU A 137 14.86 14.60 -0.33
N ILE A 138 14.24 14.10 -1.40
CA ILE A 138 14.57 12.81 -1.99
C ILE A 138 15.90 12.95 -2.70
N GLN A 139 16.86 12.13 -2.29
CA GLN A 139 18.19 12.06 -2.88
C GLN A 139 18.34 10.82 -3.74
N GLU A 140 19.32 10.80 -4.63
CA GLU A 140 19.69 9.55 -5.30
C GLU A 140 20.11 8.50 -4.27
N GLY A 141 19.52 7.31 -4.36
CA GLY A 141 19.71 6.23 -3.39
C GLY A 141 18.74 6.24 -2.20
N SER A 142 17.85 7.25 -2.07
CA SER A 142 16.73 7.17 -1.11
C SER A 142 15.83 5.99 -1.45
N VAL A 143 15.40 5.23 -0.45
CA VAL A 143 14.51 4.07 -0.61
C VAL A 143 13.29 4.21 0.29
N LEU A 144 12.11 4.01 -0.26
CA LEU A 144 10.83 4.03 0.47
C LEU A 144 10.03 2.76 0.14
N ALA A 145 9.30 2.26 1.12
CA ALA A 145 8.09 1.47 0.91
C ALA A 145 6.97 2.45 0.53
N ILE A 146 6.37 2.26 -0.63
CA ILE A 146 5.25 3.07 -1.13
C ILE A 146 4.05 2.16 -1.22
N GLU A 147 3.01 2.45 -0.41
CA GLU A 147 1.95 1.49 -0.10
C GLU A 147 0.58 2.16 0.02
N PRO A 148 -0.07 2.53 -1.08
CA PRO A 148 -1.44 2.99 -1.03
C PRO A 148 -2.39 1.89 -0.52
N MET A 149 -3.21 2.27 0.45
CA MET A 149 -4.34 1.51 0.97
C MET A 149 -5.62 2.25 0.63
N LEU A 150 -6.48 1.63 -0.19
CA LEU A 150 -7.74 2.22 -0.64
C LEU A 150 -8.92 1.34 -0.24
N THR A 151 -10.07 1.97 -0.01
CA THR A 151 -11.33 1.30 0.36
C THR A 151 -12.50 1.78 -0.49
N LEU A 152 -13.62 1.02 -0.47
CA LEU A 152 -14.86 1.34 -1.20
C LEU A 152 -15.87 2.16 -0.39
N GLY A 153 -15.65 2.44 0.89
CA GLY A 153 -16.71 3.04 1.70
C GLY A 153 -16.25 4.09 2.72
N THR A 154 -15.10 3.91 3.36
CA THR A 154 -14.65 4.84 4.41
C THR A 154 -13.13 4.98 4.45
N GLU A 155 -12.65 6.15 4.86
CA GLU A 155 -11.26 6.40 5.22
C GLU A 155 -10.93 5.94 6.66
N ASP A 156 -11.98 5.74 7.48
CA ASP A 156 -11.85 5.40 8.89
C ASP A 156 -11.56 3.90 9.09
N SER A 157 -10.71 3.61 10.06
CA SER A 157 -10.29 2.25 10.39
C SER A 157 -10.29 1.98 11.90
N ALA A 158 -10.22 0.71 12.27
CA ALA A 158 -10.03 0.28 13.64
C ALA A 158 -9.04 -0.88 13.73
N VAL A 159 -8.27 -0.91 14.82
CA VAL A 159 -7.41 -2.04 15.17
C VAL A 159 -8.23 -3.02 16.02
N LEU A 160 -8.19 -4.31 15.68
CA LEU A 160 -8.89 -5.35 16.43
C LEU A 160 -8.18 -5.70 17.75
N GLU A 161 -8.82 -6.55 18.58
CA GLU A 161 -8.32 -6.94 19.90
C GLU A 161 -7.00 -7.73 19.88
N ASP A 162 -6.54 -8.15 18.70
CA ASP A 162 -5.25 -8.81 18.48
C ASP A 162 -4.06 -7.83 18.42
N ASP A 163 -4.32 -6.53 18.54
CA ASP A 163 -3.35 -5.41 18.47
C ASP A 163 -2.65 -5.26 17.10
N TRP A 164 -3.11 -5.97 16.05
CA TRP A 164 -2.52 -5.96 14.70
C TRP A 164 -3.52 -5.69 13.59
N THR A 165 -4.55 -6.52 13.50
CA THR A 165 -5.49 -6.51 12.37
C THR A 165 -6.23 -5.19 12.28
N VAL A 166 -6.09 -4.51 11.15
CA VAL A 166 -6.73 -3.22 10.86
C VAL A 166 -7.88 -3.44 9.89
N VAL A 167 -9.08 -3.00 10.26
CA VAL A 167 -10.30 -3.17 9.46
C VAL A 167 -10.94 -1.84 9.12
N THR A 168 -11.73 -1.79 8.03
CA THR A 168 -12.61 -0.66 7.72
C THR A 168 -13.74 -0.59 8.74
N LEU A 169 -14.14 0.64 9.16
CA LEU A 169 -15.21 0.79 10.17
C LEU A 169 -16.60 0.42 9.64
N ASP A 170 -16.80 0.43 8.35
CA ASP A 170 -18.10 0.16 7.71
C ASP A 170 -18.19 -1.25 7.07
N GLY A 171 -17.13 -2.05 7.14
CA GLY A 171 -17.06 -3.38 6.54
C GLY A 171 -16.89 -3.35 5.02
N SER A 172 -16.55 -2.20 4.43
CA SER A 172 -16.25 -2.10 2.99
C SER A 172 -14.93 -2.76 2.63
N PHE A 173 -14.82 -3.24 1.39
CA PHE A 173 -13.60 -3.86 0.88
C PHE A 173 -12.42 -2.88 0.86
N ALA A 174 -11.24 -3.40 1.19
CA ALA A 174 -9.96 -2.70 1.12
C ALA A 174 -8.99 -3.42 0.18
N ALA A 175 -8.10 -2.67 -0.45
CA ALA A 175 -6.97 -3.18 -1.23
C ALA A 175 -5.67 -2.51 -0.79
N HIS A 176 -4.61 -3.30 -0.70
CA HIS A 176 -3.27 -2.86 -0.35
C HIS A 176 -2.27 -3.33 -1.41
N TRP A 177 -1.57 -2.38 -2.03
CA TRP A 177 -0.49 -2.64 -2.98
C TRP A 177 0.75 -1.89 -2.55
N GLU A 178 1.90 -2.55 -2.63
CA GLU A 178 3.15 -1.99 -2.15
C GLU A 178 4.34 -2.41 -2.98
N HIS A 179 5.29 -1.48 -3.10
CA HIS A 179 6.64 -1.75 -3.56
C HIS A 179 7.70 -1.01 -2.76
N THR A 180 8.84 -1.66 -2.53
CA THR A 180 10.08 -0.98 -2.17
C THR A 180 10.64 -0.31 -3.43
N VAL A 181 10.80 1.02 -3.38
CA VAL A 181 11.19 1.85 -4.52
C VAL A 181 12.42 2.68 -4.19
N ALA A 182 13.44 2.61 -5.03
CA ALA A 182 14.63 3.46 -4.93
C ALA A 182 14.55 4.65 -5.91
N ALA A 183 14.93 5.84 -5.44
CA ALA A 183 15.16 6.99 -6.31
C ALA A 183 16.51 6.87 -7.01
N THR A 184 16.53 6.90 -8.34
CA THR A 184 17.76 6.85 -9.14
C THR A 184 17.85 8.01 -10.10
N ALA A 185 19.04 8.24 -10.69
CA ALA A 185 19.24 9.28 -11.70
C ALA A 185 18.33 9.07 -12.94
N ASP A 186 17.95 7.81 -13.24
CA ASP A 186 17.10 7.45 -14.37
C ASP A 186 15.61 7.38 -14.01
N GLY A 187 15.23 7.76 -12.78
CA GLY A 187 13.87 7.72 -12.26
C GLY A 187 13.67 6.67 -11.16
N PRO A 188 12.42 6.40 -10.75
CA PRO A 188 12.11 5.42 -9.71
C PRO A 188 12.42 4.00 -10.17
N ARG A 189 13.07 3.23 -9.30
CA ARG A 189 13.39 1.82 -9.54
C ARG A 189 12.69 0.94 -8.53
N ILE A 190 11.78 0.10 -9.00
CA ILE A 190 11.12 -0.92 -8.17
C ILE A 190 12.15 -2.01 -7.85
N LEU A 191 12.36 -2.26 -6.55
CA LEU A 191 13.28 -3.29 -6.04
C LEU A 191 12.58 -4.63 -5.83
N THR A 192 11.26 -4.63 -5.63
CA THR A 192 10.40 -5.81 -5.38
C THR A 192 9.57 -6.23 -6.60
N ARG A 193 10.07 -5.96 -7.81
CA ARG A 193 9.37 -6.29 -9.06
C ARG A 193 9.35 -7.80 -9.31
N ARG A 194 8.19 -8.34 -9.73
CA ARG A 194 8.09 -9.70 -10.29
C ARG A 194 8.85 -9.80 -11.62
N TYR A 195 9.54 -10.92 -11.82
CA TYR A 195 10.19 -11.29 -13.07
C TYR A 195 9.25 -12.14 -13.93
#